data_120b445dd44ccc407615aa167fe1ab74
#
_entry.id   120b445dd44ccc407615aa167fe1ab74
#
_cell.length_a   1.000
_cell.length_b   1.000
_cell.length_c   1.000
_cell.angle_alpha   90.00
_cell.angle_beta   90.00
_cell.angle_gamma   90.00
#
_symmetry.space_group_name_H-M   'P 1'
#
loop_
_entity.id
_entity.type
_entity.pdbx_description
1 polymer ?
#
loop_
_entity_poly.entity_id
_entity_poly.type
_entity_poly.pdbx_seq_one_letter_code
_entity_poly.pdbx_strand_id
1 'polypeptide(L)'
;MLKVRIDQGGDYLEYLRPYILEILWAKRNEAIDESGVAAELRTAFGLEIPRRTVQVILQRLARERTLARKDGVYQVIRLEQDHAFGTERALAEREINAVVSSLVAYAHQQLDCQLKAEQGTEALLAFLSQFSIPCLKSYLRGNALPVVVRHSNEHVVLVSQFINEVLVQQPDLFNAFMTLVQGHMLANALLCPDLYAVTSAYKDVTFYFDTPLLIEALGLAGEQERGSLLELVDVVRCTVNNGHACLKPPAAVR
;
A
#
# COMPACT_ATOMS: atom_id res chain seq x y z
N MET A 1 3.72 2.25 -8.82
CA MET A 1 2.82 3.36 -9.19
C MET A 1 2.37 4.20 -7.99
N LEU A 2 1.62 3.67 -7.01
CA LEU A 2 1.16 4.42 -5.83
C LEU A 2 2.29 5.16 -5.11
N LYS A 3 3.44 4.52 -4.88
CA LYS A 3 4.58 5.14 -4.22
C LYS A 3 5.09 6.39 -4.94
N VAL A 4 5.28 6.29 -6.26
CA VAL A 4 5.80 7.41 -7.07
C VAL A 4 4.90 8.64 -6.93
N ARG A 5 3.59 8.45 -6.85
CA ARG A 5 2.62 9.55 -6.71
C ARG A 5 2.58 10.13 -5.30
N ILE A 6 2.78 9.32 -4.26
CA ILE A 6 2.88 9.80 -2.87
C ILE A 6 4.12 10.69 -2.70
N ASP A 7 5.24 10.31 -3.30
CA ASP A 7 6.48 11.10 -3.25
C ASP A 7 6.34 12.48 -3.92
N GLN A 8 5.33 12.66 -4.81
CA GLN A 8 5.04 13.94 -5.47
C GLN A 8 4.19 14.89 -4.62
N GLY A 9 3.66 14.43 -3.50
CA GLY A 9 2.82 15.22 -2.57
C GLY A 9 1.41 15.52 -3.13
N GLY A 10 0.39 15.38 -2.32
CA GLY A 10 -1.00 15.65 -2.71
C GLY A 10 -2.02 15.06 -1.74
N ASP A 11 -3.30 15.33 -1.97
CA ASP A 11 -4.41 14.66 -1.29
C ASP A 11 -4.39 13.17 -1.65
N TYR A 12 -4.52 12.26 -0.67
CA TYR A 12 -4.52 10.81 -0.90
C TYR A 12 -5.56 10.35 -1.94
N LEU A 13 -6.66 11.09 -2.11
CA LEU A 13 -7.67 10.82 -3.14
C LEU A 13 -7.12 11.04 -4.56
N GLU A 14 -6.18 11.96 -4.74
CA GLU A 14 -5.55 12.22 -6.03
C GLU A 14 -4.69 11.03 -6.50
N TYR A 15 -4.18 10.21 -5.58
CA TYR A 15 -3.44 8.99 -5.94
C TYR A 15 -4.34 7.92 -6.57
N LEU A 16 -5.62 7.91 -6.21
CA LEU A 16 -6.62 6.97 -6.74
C LEU A 16 -7.25 7.46 -8.05
N ARG A 17 -7.20 8.76 -8.30
CA ARG A 17 -7.82 9.41 -9.46
C ARG A 17 -7.42 8.78 -10.80
N PRO A 18 -6.14 8.50 -11.11
CA PRO A 18 -5.75 7.92 -12.40
C PRO A 18 -6.34 6.54 -12.66
N TYR A 19 -6.48 5.72 -11.62
CA TYR A 19 -7.11 4.40 -11.74
C TYR A 19 -8.59 4.52 -12.10
N ILE A 20 -9.28 5.51 -11.49
CA ILE A 20 -10.69 5.80 -11.81
C ILE A 20 -10.81 6.36 -13.22
N LEU A 21 -9.92 7.27 -13.63
CA LEU A 21 -9.91 7.82 -14.98
C LEU A 21 -9.70 6.75 -16.04
N GLU A 22 -8.83 5.76 -15.79
CA GLU A 22 -8.60 4.63 -16.70
C GLU A 22 -9.87 3.79 -16.89
N ILE A 23 -10.60 3.49 -15.80
CA ILE A 23 -11.88 2.78 -15.87
C ILE A 23 -12.91 3.60 -16.63
N LEU A 24 -13.01 4.90 -16.33
CA LEU A 24 -13.94 5.78 -17.01
C LEU A 24 -13.61 5.92 -18.50
N TRP A 25 -12.33 5.89 -18.87
CA TRP A 25 -11.91 5.87 -20.27
C TRP A 25 -12.31 4.60 -20.97
N ALA A 26 -12.10 3.44 -20.35
CA ALA A 26 -12.52 2.14 -20.90
C ALA A 26 -14.05 2.06 -21.08
N LYS A 27 -14.79 2.68 -20.16
CA LYS A 27 -16.27 2.70 -20.11
C LYS A 27 -16.89 4.01 -20.60
N ARG A 28 -16.18 4.81 -21.39
CA ARG A 28 -16.59 6.18 -21.74
C ARG A 28 -17.93 6.29 -22.48
N ASN A 29 -18.39 5.21 -23.09
CA ASN A 29 -19.66 5.15 -23.80
C ASN A 29 -20.82 4.62 -22.94
N GLU A 30 -20.55 4.27 -21.68
CA GLU A 30 -21.51 3.69 -20.75
C GLU A 30 -21.76 4.66 -19.59
N ALA A 31 -22.98 4.61 -19.05
CA ALA A 31 -23.26 5.27 -17.78
C ALA A 31 -22.88 4.33 -16.63
N ILE A 32 -22.13 4.82 -15.66
CA ILE A 32 -21.62 4.02 -14.54
C ILE A 32 -21.91 4.70 -13.21
N ASP A 33 -22.25 3.92 -12.20
CA ASP A 33 -22.43 4.40 -10.83
C ASP A 33 -21.20 4.15 -9.96
N GLU A 34 -21.22 4.64 -8.74
CA GLU A 34 -20.11 4.47 -7.78
C GLU A 34 -19.81 2.99 -7.49
N SER A 35 -20.81 2.14 -7.50
CA SER A 35 -20.66 0.70 -7.26
C SER A 35 -20.00 0.00 -8.44
N GLY A 36 -20.40 0.37 -9.66
CA GLY A 36 -19.78 -0.13 -10.88
C GLY A 36 -18.30 0.25 -10.97
N VAL A 37 -17.96 1.51 -10.70
CA VAL A 37 -16.54 1.94 -10.66
C VAL A 37 -15.77 1.17 -9.59
N ALA A 38 -16.31 0.98 -8.39
CA ALA A 38 -15.66 0.21 -7.33
C ALA A 38 -15.44 -1.26 -7.73
N ALA A 39 -16.42 -1.89 -8.40
CA ALA A 39 -16.29 -3.25 -8.90
C ALA A 39 -15.20 -3.37 -9.97
N GLU A 40 -15.16 -2.43 -10.91
CA GLU A 40 -14.14 -2.40 -11.97
C GLU A 40 -12.73 -2.14 -11.40
N LEU A 41 -12.59 -1.27 -10.39
CA LEU A 41 -11.32 -1.05 -9.68
C LEU A 41 -10.79 -2.34 -9.05
N ARG A 42 -11.69 -3.13 -8.44
CA ARG A 42 -11.35 -4.42 -7.88
C ARG A 42 -10.93 -5.41 -8.97
N THR A 43 -11.67 -5.48 -10.06
CA THR A 43 -11.40 -6.43 -11.15
C THR A 43 -10.14 -6.09 -11.93
N ALA A 44 -9.95 -4.82 -12.30
CA ALA A 44 -8.85 -4.39 -13.17
C ALA A 44 -7.53 -4.19 -12.41
N PHE A 45 -7.60 -3.78 -11.14
CA PHE A 45 -6.42 -3.36 -10.35
C PHE A 45 -6.29 -4.07 -9.01
N GLY A 46 -7.26 -4.93 -8.62
CA GLY A 46 -7.28 -5.53 -7.29
C GLY A 46 -7.53 -4.52 -6.15
N LEU A 47 -8.00 -3.30 -6.46
CA LEU A 47 -8.18 -2.23 -5.50
C LEU A 47 -9.58 -2.27 -4.89
N GLU A 48 -9.70 -2.65 -3.62
CA GLU A 48 -10.95 -2.61 -2.85
C GLU A 48 -11.13 -1.23 -2.20
N ILE A 49 -11.63 -0.27 -2.97
CA ILE A 49 -11.82 1.10 -2.51
C ILE A 49 -13.25 1.28 -1.97
N PRO A 50 -13.42 1.88 -0.78
CA PRO A 50 -14.75 2.15 -0.23
C PRO A 50 -15.59 2.98 -1.21
N ARG A 51 -16.85 2.59 -1.39
CA ARG A 51 -17.78 3.26 -2.32
C ARG A 51 -17.86 4.78 -2.07
N ARG A 52 -17.81 5.20 -0.81
CA ARG A 52 -17.84 6.63 -0.43
C ARG A 52 -16.62 7.39 -0.96
N THR A 53 -15.46 6.78 -0.96
CA THR A 53 -14.21 7.35 -1.50
C THR A 53 -14.34 7.52 -3.01
N VAL A 54 -14.82 6.49 -3.72
CA VAL A 54 -15.10 6.56 -5.15
C VAL A 54 -16.08 7.68 -5.45
N GLN A 55 -17.17 7.79 -4.68
CA GLN A 55 -18.17 8.84 -4.81
C GLN A 55 -17.57 10.24 -4.71
N VAL A 56 -16.68 10.48 -3.73
CA VAL A 56 -16.02 11.78 -3.56
C VAL A 56 -15.18 12.15 -4.80
N ILE A 57 -14.42 11.19 -5.33
CA ILE A 57 -13.60 11.43 -6.52
C ILE A 57 -14.48 11.70 -7.75
N LEU A 58 -15.54 10.90 -7.96
CA LEU A 58 -16.48 11.13 -9.08
C LEU A 58 -17.19 12.48 -8.97
N GLN A 59 -17.54 12.94 -7.76
CA GLN A 59 -18.10 14.26 -7.54
C GLN A 59 -17.10 15.37 -7.86
N ARG A 60 -15.79 15.22 -7.54
CA ARG A 60 -14.75 16.16 -7.93
C ARG A 60 -14.65 16.24 -9.46
N LEU A 61 -14.59 15.09 -10.15
CA LEU A 61 -14.55 15.01 -11.60
C LEU A 61 -15.79 15.65 -12.26
N ALA A 62 -16.97 15.49 -11.64
CA ALA A 62 -18.19 16.15 -12.13
C ALA A 62 -18.14 17.68 -11.96
N ARG A 63 -17.57 18.20 -10.86
CA ARG A 63 -17.34 19.64 -10.66
C ARG A 63 -16.35 20.22 -11.68
N GLU A 64 -15.36 19.43 -12.08
CA GLU A 64 -14.39 19.77 -13.13
C GLU A 64 -14.96 19.64 -14.55
N ARG A 65 -16.25 19.30 -14.69
CA ARG A 65 -16.94 19.10 -15.97
C ARG A 65 -16.36 17.95 -16.83
N THR A 66 -15.62 17.05 -16.23
CA THR A 66 -15.16 15.81 -16.87
C THR A 66 -16.31 14.81 -17.00
N LEU A 67 -17.22 14.78 -16.00
CA LEU A 67 -18.38 13.91 -15.94
C LEU A 67 -19.68 14.73 -15.85
N ALA A 68 -20.76 14.21 -16.46
CA ALA A 68 -22.14 14.59 -16.15
C ALA A 68 -22.71 13.61 -15.12
N ARG A 69 -23.46 14.12 -14.15
CA ARG A 69 -24.24 13.30 -13.23
C ARG A 69 -25.72 13.45 -13.54
N LYS A 70 -26.39 12.33 -13.84
CA LYS A 70 -27.83 12.30 -14.08
C LYS A 70 -28.40 11.03 -13.43
N ASP A 71 -29.47 11.18 -12.65
CA ASP A 71 -30.21 10.08 -12.02
C ASP A 71 -29.33 9.09 -11.23
N GLY A 72 -28.28 9.61 -10.55
CA GLY A 72 -27.37 8.81 -9.73
C GLY A 72 -26.23 8.13 -10.50
N VAL A 73 -26.20 8.22 -11.83
CA VAL A 73 -25.12 7.68 -12.66
C VAL A 73 -24.25 8.79 -13.24
N TYR A 74 -23.03 8.43 -13.59
CA TYR A 74 -22.05 9.31 -14.20
C TYR A 74 -21.81 8.94 -15.64
N GLN A 75 -21.72 9.94 -16.50
CA GLN A 75 -21.40 9.78 -17.91
C GLN A 75 -20.22 10.68 -18.25
N VAL A 76 -19.27 10.17 -19.01
CA VAL A 76 -18.10 10.93 -19.46
C VAL A 76 -18.53 12.00 -20.46
N ILE A 77 -18.22 13.28 -20.19
CA ILE A 77 -18.43 14.40 -21.11
C ILE A 77 -17.16 14.64 -21.92
N ARG A 78 -16.04 14.80 -21.18
CA ARG A 78 -14.75 15.08 -21.76
C ARG A 78 -13.68 14.41 -20.92
N LEU A 79 -13.01 13.43 -21.50
CA LEU A 79 -11.92 12.72 -20.89
C LEU A 79 -10.83 12.54 -21.93
N GLU A 80 -9.63 12.92 -21.59
CA GLU A 80 -8.44 12.62 -22.38
C GLU A 80 -7.78 11.37 -21.82
N GLN A 81 -7.22 10.52 -22.69
CA GLN A 81 -6.51 9.35 -22.24
C GLN A 81 -5.24 9.77 -21.50
N ASP A 82 -5.07 9.27 -20.29
CA ASP A 82 -3.85 9.48 -19.52
C ASP A 82 -2.74 8.55 -20.03
N HIS A 83 -2.03 8.98 -21.05
CA HIS A 83 -0.89 8.23 -21.59
C HIS A 83 0.25 8.08 -20.57
N ALA A 84 0.37 9.02 -19.61
CA ALA A 84 1.39 8.91 -18.56
C ALA A 84 1.09 7.73 -17.63
N PHE A 85 -0.18 7.48 -17.29
CA PHE A 85 -0.58 6.34 -16.48
C PHE A 85 -0.25 5.00 -17.16
N GLY A 86 -0.54 4.87 -18.47
CA GLY A 86 -0.16 3.69 -19.25
C GLY A 86 1.35 3.44 -19.29
N THR A 87 2.13 4.51 -19.43
CA THR A 87 3.61 4.45 -19.42
C THR A 87 4.13 4.05 -18.04
N GLU A 88 3.63 4.65 -16.96
CA GLU A 88 4.00 4.31 -15.59
C GLU A 88 3.66 2.85 -15.26
N ARG A 89 2.49 2.38 -15.71
CA ARG A 89 2.09 0.98 -15.56
C ARG A 89 3.05 0.03 -16.27
N ALA A 90 3.36 0.30 -17.53
CA ALA A 90 4.28 -0.52 -18.32
C ALA A 90 5.69 -0.55 -17.71
N LEU A 91 6.16 0.56 -17.13
CA LEU A 91 7.43 0.62 -16.42
C LEU A 91 7.40 -0.24 -15.16
N ALA A 92 6.35 -0.10 -14.33
CA ALA A 92 6.19 -0.90 -13.14
C ALA A 92 6.10 -2.41 -13.44
N GLU A 93 5.40 -2.80 -14.51
CA GLU A 93 5.33 -4.20 -14.97
C GLU A 93 6.70 -4.72 -15.40
N ARG A 94 7.52 -3.91 -16.06
CA ARG A 94 8.90 -4.28 -16.42
C ARG A 94 9.78 -4.50 -15.20
N GLU A 95 9.70 -3.62 -14.19
CA GLU A 95 10.46 -3.75 -12.94
C GLU A 95 10.05 -5.03 -12.20
N ILE A 96 8.75 -5.30 -12.07
CA ILE A 96 8.25 -6.54 -11.46
C ILE A 96 8.77 -7.77 -12.21
N ASN A 97 8.62 -7.77 -13.54
CA ASN A 97 9.06 -8.89 -14.36
C ASN A 97 10.59 -9.10 -14.30
N ALA A 98 11.38 -8.02 -14.18
CA ALA A 98 12.82 -8.12 -13.99
C ALA A 98 13.17 -8.81 -12.66
N VAL A 99 12.50 -8.44 -11.56
CA VAL A 99 12.71 -9.08 -10.25
C VAL A 99 12.30 -10.55 -10.28
N VAL A 100 11.12 -10.88 -10.85
CA VAL A 100 10.62 -12.25 -10.94
C VAL A 100 11.53 -13.11 -11.84
N SER A 101 11.94 -12.60 -13.00
CA SER A 101 12.82 -13.32 -13.93
C SER A 101 14.19 -13.61 -13.29
N SER A 102 14.73 -12.65 -12.56
CA SER A 102 16.00 -12.81 -11.84
C SER A 102 15.87 -13.82 -10.69
N LEU A 103 14.73 -13.83 -9.96
CA LEU A 103 14.45 -14.84 -8.94
C LEU A 103 14.38 -16.25 -9.54
N VAL A 104 13.70 -16.40 -10.68
CA VAL A 104 13.61 -17.69 -11.40
C VAL A 104 14.99 -18.16 -11.85
N ALA A 105 15.79 -17.26 -12.43
CA ALA A 105 17.16 -17.57 -12.84
C ALA A 105 18.05 -17.97 -11.66
N TYR A 106 17.94 -17.27 -10.53
CA TYR A 106 18.62 -17.59 -9.27
C TYR A 106 18.25 -19.00 -8.77
N ALA A 107 16.96 -19.32 -8.72
CA ALA A 107 16.49 -20.62 -8.29
C ALA A 107 17.06 -21.75 -9.13
N HIS A 108 17.13 -21.56 -10.44
CA HIS A 108 17.70 -22.52 -11.37
C HIS A 108 19.22 -22.67 -11.20
N GLN A 109 19.96 -21.57 -11.09
CA GLN A 109 21.42 -21.57 -11.06
C GLN A 109 22.01 -22.01 -9.73
N GLN A 110 21.40 -21.60 -8.62
CA GLN A 110 21.96 -21.80 -7.28
C GLN A 110 21.36 -23.01 -6.55
N LEU A 111 20.12 -23.39 -6.87
CA LEU A 111 19.39 -24.42 -6.14
C LEU A 111 18.95 -25.59 -7.03
N ASP A 112 19.30 -25.59 -8.31
CA ASP A 112 18.83 -26.58 -9.31
C ASP A 112 17.31 -26.79 -9.29
N CYS A 113 16.57 -25.71 -8.95
CA CYS A 113 15.13 -25.71 -8.82
C CYS A 113 14.48 -25.08 -10.04
N GLN A 114 13.67 -25.86 -10.77
CA GLN A 114 12.91 -25.33 -11.91
C GLN A 114 11.65 -24.62 -11.42
N LEU A 115 11.72 -23.30 -11.33
CA LEU A 115 10.61 -22.44 -10.94
C LEU A 115 9.98 -21.81 -12.19
N LYS A 116 8.64 -21.82 -12.29
CA LYS A 116 7.92 -21.06 -13.31
C LYS A 116 7.73 -19.61 -12.86
N ALA A 117 7.50 -18.69 -13.80
CA ALA A 117 7.30 -17.27 -13.49
C ALA A 117 6.12 -17.03 -12.51
N GLU A 118 5.03 -17.78 -12.67
CA GLU A 118 3.88 -17.71 -11.77
C GLU A 118 4.26 -18.10 -10.34
N GLN A 119 5.00 -19.18 -10.19
CA GLN A 119 5.50 -19.66 -8.89
C GLN A 119 6.51 -18.68 -8.26
N GLY A 120 7.35 -18.05 -9.11
CA GLY A 120 8.25 -16.97 -8.66
C GLY A 120 7.48 -15.76 -8.12
N THR A 121 6.39 -15.39 -8.77
CA THR A 121 5.49 -14.31 -8.32
C THR A 121 4.80 -14.69 -7.00
N GLU A 122 4.28 -15.90 -6.88
CA GLU A 122 3.66 -16.40 -5.63
C GLU A 122 4.66 -16.42 -4.49
N ALA A 123 5.89 -16.89 -4.74
CA ALA A 123 6.97 -16.90 -3.75
C ALA A 123 7.32 -15.48 -3.27
N LEU A 124 7.41 -14.52 -4.20
CA LEU A 124 7.66 -13.12 -3.91
C LEU A 124 6.52 -12.52 -3.06
N LEU A 125 5.26 -12.75 -3.42
CA LEU A 125 4.10 -12.27 -2.66
C LEU A 125 4.04 -12.89 -1.27
N ALA A 126 4.31 -14.19 -1.12
CA ALA A 126 4.38 -14.86 0.17
C ALA A 126 5.47 -14.26 1.07
N PHE A 127 6.61 -13.91 0.50
CA PHE A 127 7.68 -13.22 1.22
C PHE A 127 7.25 -11.80 1.62
N LEU A 128 6.73 -11.01 0.70
CA LEU A 128 6.31 -9.62 0.94
C LEU A 128 5.23 -9.53 2.01
N SER A 129 4.28 -10.46 2.05
CA SER A 129 3.21 -10.48 3.05
C SER A 129 3.72 -10.62 4.49
N GLN A 130 4.88 -11.26 4.68
CA GLN A 130 5.47 -11.51 6.00
C GLN A 130 6.63 -10.58 6.34
N PHE A 131 7.43 -10.20 5.35
CA PHE A 131 8.72 -9.55 5.56
C PHE A 131 8.83 -8.14 5.01
N SER A 132 7.78 -7.56 4.41
CA SER A 132 7.83 -6.17 3.87
C SER A 132 8.23 -5.15 4.94
N ILE A 133 7.65 -5.22 6.15
CA ILE A 133 7.99 -4.30 7.25
C ILE A 133 9.43 -4.52 7.75
N PRO A 134 9.89 -5.75 8.04
CA PRO A 134 11.30 -6.01 8.37
C PRO A 134 12.28 -5.52 7.31
N CYS A 135 12.01 -5.76 6.02
CA CYS A 135 12.85 -5.29 4.92
C CYS A 135 12.95 -3.77 4.87
N LEU A 136 11.81 -3.07 4.97
CA LEU A 136 11.80 -1.61 4.98
C LEU A 136 12.56 -1.05 6.18
N LYS A 137 12.38 -1.61 7.39
CA LYS A 137 13.11 -1.18 8.59
C LYS A 137 14.63 -1.36 8.42
N SER A 138 15.06 -2.49 7.87
CA SER A 138 16.47 -2.75 7.60
C SER A 138 17.04 -1.79 6.56
N TYR A 139 16.33 -1.55 5.49
CA TYR A 139 16.71 -0.60 4.44
C TYR A 139 16.87 0.83 4.99
N LEU A 140 15.89 1.33 5.74
CA LEU A 140 15.94 2.69 6.31
C LEU A 140 17.05 2.88 7.35
N ARG A 141 17.46 1.82 8.04
CA ARG A 141 18.51 1.85 9.05
C ARG A 141 19.89 1.53 8.49
N GLY A 142 20.00 1.18 7.21
CA GLY A 142 21.24 0.70 6.61
C GLY A 142 21.76 -0.61 7.22
N ASN A 143 20.87 -1.40 7.83
CA ASN A 143 21.19 -2.68 8.42
C ASN A 143 21.09 -3.81 7.41
N ALA A 144 21.68 -4.98 7.74
CA ALA A 144 21.48 -6.19 6.95
C ALA A 144 19.99 -6.57 6.87
N LEU A 145 19.58 -7.09 5.74
CA LEU A 145 18.22 -7.59 5.54
C LEU A 145 17.95 -8.80 6.46
N PRO A 146 16.68 -9.03 6.82
CA PRO A 146 16.32 -10.18 7.63
C PRO A 146 16.65 -11.48 6.88
N VAL A 147 17.51 -12.31 7.45
CA VAL A 147 17.84 -13.62 6.90
C VAL A 147 16.86 -14.64 7.47
N VAL A 148 16.08 -15.24 6.60
CA VAL A 148 15.15 -16.32 6.95
C VAL A 148 15.88 -17.66 6.76
N VAL A 149 16.41 -18.21 7.84
CA VAL A 149 17.19 -19.47 7.80
C VAL A 149 16.30 -20.71 7.99
N ARG A 150 15.20 -20.57 8.72
CA ARG A 150 14.24 -21.66 8.98
C ARG A 150 12.82 -21.13 8.89
N HIS A 151 12.12 -21.55 7.87
CA HIS A 151 10.70 -21.24 7.69
C HIS A 151 9.98 -22.49 7.16
N SER A 152 8.70 -22.64 7.47
CA SER A 152 7.87 -23.72 6.94
C SER A 152 7.62 -23.64 5.43
N ASN A 153 7.87 -22.47 4.84
CA ASN A 153 7.68 -22.20 3.41
C ASN A 153 9.03 -22.04 2.71
N GLU A 154 9.38 -23.01 1.87
CA GLU A 154 10.63 -23.04 1.10
C GLU A 154 10.76 -21.83 0.15
N HIS A 155 9.64 -21.35 -0.39
CA HIS A 155 9.61 -20.16 -1.24
C HIS A 155 10.06 -18.89 -0.51
N VAL A 156 9.72 -18.75 0.77
CA VAL A 156 10.13 -17.60 1.58
C VAL A 156 11.64 -17.64 1.84
N VAL A 157 12.20 -18.81 2.07
CA VAL A 157 13.65 -19.00 2.25
C VAL A 157 14.40 -18.68 0.96
N LEU A 158 13.90 -19.18 -0.19
CA LEU A 158 14.46 -18.92 -1.51
C LEU A 158 14.52 -17.41 -1.79
N VAL A 159 13.41 -16.69 -1.60
CA VAL A 159 13.34 -15.24 -1.84
C VAL A 159 14.28 -14.49 -0.89
N SER A 160 14.39 -14.90 0.38
CA SER A 160 15.32 -14.28 1.34
C SER A 160 16.78 -14.42 0.90
N GLN A 161 17.17 -15.58 0.41
CA GLN A 161 18.53 -15.83 -0.09
C GLN A 161 18.82 -15.01 -1.35
N PHE A 162 17.88 -15.02 -2.29
CA PHE A 162 17.97 -14.23 -3.52
C PHE A 162 18.15 -12.74 -3.23
N ILE A 163 17.34 -12.15 -2.33
CA ILE A 163 17.41 -10.71 -2.04
C ILE A 163 18.73 -10.34 -1.39
N ASN A 164 19.30 -11.19 -0.54
CA ASN A 164 20.61 -10.94 0.07
C ASN A 164 21.73 -10.96 -0.98
N GLU A 165 21.65 -11.81 -2.00
CA GLU A 165 22.60 -11.82 -3.10
C GLU A 165 22.44 -10.58 -3.99
N VAL A 166 21.20 -10.23 -4.34
CA VAL A 166 20.88 -9.05 -5.16
C VAL A 166 21.33 -7.75 -4.49
N LEU A 167 21.21 -7.65 -3.17
CA LEU A 167 21.69 -6.48 -2.40
C LEU A 167 23.18 -6.20 -2.66
N VAL A 168 23.98 -7.26 -2.74
CA VAL A 168 25.45 -7.15 -2.90
C VAL A 168 25.87 -6.99 -4.35
N GLN A 169 25.21 -7.74 -5.26
CA GLN A 169 25.68 -7.87 -6.64
C GLN A 169 24.96 -6.97 -7.64
N GLN A 170 23.70 -6.60 -7.37
CA GLN A 170 22.81 -5.93 -8.32
C GLN A 170 21.99 -4.80 -7.65
N PRO A 171 22.62 -3.65 -7.31
CA PRO A 171 21.96 -2.58 -6.56
C PRO A 171 20.71 -2.01 -7.27
N ASP A 172 20.70 -1.96 -8.60
CA ASP A 172 19.54 -1.46 -9.35
C ASP A 172 18.34 -2.40 -9.23
N LEU A 173 18.57 -3.72 -9.30
CA LEU A 173 17.54 -4.72 -9.09
C LEU A 173 17.05 -4.72 -7.64
N PHE A 174 17.96 -4.48 -6.69
CA PHE A 174 17.59 -4.30 -5.28
C PHE A 174 16.69 -3.07 -5.08
N ASN A 175 16.97 -1.96 -5.74
CA ASN A 175 16.11 -0.77 -5.69
C ASN A 175 14.72 -1.05 -6.28
N ALA A 176 14.62 -1.78 -7.40
CA ALA A 176 13.35 -2.23 -7.94
C ALA A 176 12.58 -3.11 -6.94
N PHE A 177 13.25 -4.06 -6.30
CA PHE A 177 12.66 -4.86 -5.23
C PHE A 177 12.17 -4.00 -4.06
N MET A 178 12.94 -3.01 -3.60
CA MET A 178 12.50 -2.10 -2.53
C MET A 178 11.31 -1.23 -2.94
N THR A 179 11.19 -0.86 -4.21
CA THR A 179 9.99 -0.22 -4.76
C THR A 179 8.76 -1.15 -4.65
N LEU A 180 8.93 -2.44 -4.93
CA LEU A 180 7.87 -3.45 -4.72
C LEU A 180 7.47 -3.59 -3.25
N VAL A 181 8.44 -3.67 -2.33
CA VAL A 181 8.19 -3.72 -0.88
C VAL A 181 7.32 -2.55 -0.44
N GLN A 182 7.70 -1.33 -0.83
CA GLN A 182 6.98 -0.12 -0.46
C GLN A 182 5.60 -0.06 -1.12
N GLY A 183 5.49 -0.45 -2.39
CA GLY A 183 4.22 -0.55 -3.12
C GLY A 183 3.27 -1.55 -2.47
N HIS A 184 3.77 -2.72 -2.07
CA HIS A 184 3.00 -3.75 -1.36
C HIS A 184 2.49 -3.24 0.00
N MET A 185 3.35 -2.56 0.77
CA MET A 185 2.95 -1.98 2.06
C MET A 185 1.87 -0.90 1.89
N LEU A 186 2.02 -0.02 0.89
CA LEU A 186 1.03 1.01 0.59
C LEU A 186 -0.29 0.39 0.13
N ALA A 187 -0.24 -0.62 -0.73
CA ALA A 187 -1.43 -1.36 -1.15
C ALA A 187 -2.14 -1.97 0.06
N ASN A 188 -1.43 -2.66 0.94
CA ASN A 188 -2.02 -3.23 2.15
C ASN A 188 -2.59 -2.17 3.10
N ALA A 189 -1.95 -1.02 3.26
CA ALA A 189 -2.46 0.07 4.08
C ALA A 189 -3.74 0.69 3.51
N LEU A 190 -3.82 0.82 2.17
CA LEU A 190 -5.00 1.36 1.49
C LEU A 190 -6.13 0.33 1.34
N LEU A 191 -5.77 -0.94 1.20
CA LEU A 191 -6.69 -2.05 1.00
C LEU A 191 -7.09 -2.72 2.31
N CYS A 192 -6.61 -2.22 3.47
CA CYS A 192 -6.98 -2.79 4.76
C CYS A 192 -8.52 -2.76 4.90
N PRO A 193 -9.23 -3.83 4.49
CA PRO A 193 -10.68 -3.77 4.32
C PRO A 193 -11.39 -3.83 5.66
N ASP A 194 -10.65 -4.13 6.74
CA ASP A 194 -11.29 -4.52 7.98
C ASP A 194 -10.53 -3.98 9.19
N LEU A 195 -10.85 -2.71 9.53
CA LEU A 195 -10.52 -2.20 10.86
C LEU A 195 -11.06 -3.13 11.98
N TYR A 196 -12.10 -3.91 11.72
CA TYR A 196 -12.63 -4.91 12.65
C TYR A 196 -11.76 -6.16 12.75
N ALA A 197 -11.13 -6.62 11.67
CA ALA A 197 -10.17 -7.73 11.73
C ALA A 197 -8.88 -7.32 12.45
N VAL A 198 -8.46 -6.05 12.31
CA VAL A 198 -7.33 -5.48 13.04
C VAL A 198 -7.65 -5.42 14.55
N THR A 199 -8.88 -5.10 14.95
CA THR A 199 -9.27 -5.07 16.38
C THR A 199 -9.19 -6.44 17.04
N SER A 200 -9.40 -7.53 16.31
CA SER A 200 -9.26 -8.88 16.85
C SER A 200 -7.80 -9.33 17.04
N ALA A 201 -6.86 -8.74 16.27
CA ALA A 201 -5.45 -9.07 16.32
C ALA A 201 -4.69 -8.35 17.44
N TYR A 202 -5.23 -7.26 17.96
CA TYR A 202 -4.60 -6.41 19.00
C TYR A 202 -5.27 -6.57 20.36
N LYS A 203 -5.55 -7.80 20.77
CA LYS A 203 -5.96 -8.09 22.14
C LYS A 203 -4.79 -7.80 23.08
N ASP A 204 -5.08 -7.14 24.19
CA ASP A 204 -4.12 -6.82 25.27
C ASP A 204 -2.95 -5.91 24.87
N VAL A 205 -3.15 -5.03 23.89
CA VAL A 205 -2.16 -3.99 23.54
C VAL A 205 -2.27 -2.81 24.50
N THR A 206 -1.14 -2.39 25.07
CA THR A 206 -1.04 -1.17 25.87
C THR A 206 -0.31 -0.10 25.07
N PHE A 207 -0.95 1.05 24.89
CA PHE A 207 -0.34 2.19 24.21
C PHE A 207 0.31 3.11 25.25
N TYR A 208 1.58 3.43 25.02
CA TYR A 208 2.33 4.40 25.82
C TYR A 208 2.60 5.63 24.96
N PHE A 209 2.18 6.78 25.45
CA PHE A 209 2.52 8.06 24.85
C PHE A 209 3.80 8.58 25.49
N ASP A 210 4.82 8.83 24.71
CA ASP A 210 6.06 9.42 25.17
C ASP A 210 5.95 10.95 25.30
N THR A 211 6.96 11.58 25.87
CA THR A 211 6.95 13.02 26.13
C THR A 211 6.74 13.87 24.86
N PRO A 212 7.37 13.58 23.72
CA PRO A 212 7.11 14.30 22.47
C PRO A 212 5.64 14.29 22.07
N LEU A 213 4.98 13.12 22.08
CA LEU A 213 3.55 13.01 21.74
C LEU A 213 2.66 13.77 22.73
N LEU A 214 3.04 13.82 24.01
CA LEU A 214 2.30 14.61 24.99
C LEU A 214 2.44 16.12 24.76
N ILE A 215 3.63 16.58 24.34
CA ILE A 215 3.88 17.98 23.95
C ILE A 215 3.02 18.38 22.75
N GLU A 216 2.94 17.52 21.74
CA GLU A 216 2.07 17.70 20.57
C GLU A 216 0.59 17.74 20.98
N ALA A 217 0.13 16.81 21.83
CA ALA A 217 -1.24 16.77 22.33
C ALA A 217 -1.65 18.06 23.06
N LEU A 218 -0.70 18.70 23.75
CA LEU A 218 -0.91 19.98 24.45
C LEU A 218 -0.86 21.19 23.50
N GLY A 219 -0.61 20.98 22.21
CA GLY A 219 -0.51 22.05 21.21
C GLY A 219 0.77 22.89 21.30
N LEU A 220 1.77 22.44 22.05
CA LEU A 220 3.03 23.16 22.22
C LEU A 220 3.96 23.07 21.00
N ALA A 221 3.69 22.11 20.10
CA ALA A 221 4.42 21.94 18.84
C ALA A 221 3.69 22.61 17.64
N GLY A 222 2.41 23.00 17.81
CA GLY A 222 1.58 23.61 16.78
C GLY A 222 0.16 22.99 16.72
N GLU A 223 -0.79 23.75 16.19
CA GLU A 223 -2.20 23.28 16.11
C GLU A 223 -2.39 22.20 15.06
N GLN A 224 -1.58 22.14 14.01
CA GLN A 224 -1.64 21.11 12.97
C GLN A 224 -1.18 19.76 13.52
N GLU A 225 -0.06 19.73 14.24
CA GLU A 225 0.49 18.56 14.91
C GLU A 225 -0.49 18.05 15.98
N ARG A 226 -1.06 18.97 16.76
CA ARG A 226 -2.11 18.65 17.72
C ARG A 226 -3.33 18.00 17.08
N GLY A 227 -3.82 18.55 15.95
CA GLY A 227 -4.96 18.01 15.22
C GLY A 227 -4.70 16.57 14.78
N SER A 228 -3.56 16.30 14.16
CA SER A 228 -3.17 14.97 13.69
C SER A 228 -3.04 13.96 14.84
N LEU A 229 -2.48 14.39 15.98
CA LEU A 229 -2.34 13.53 17.14
C LEU A 229 -3.69 13.24 17.80
N LEU A 230 -4.60 14.22 17.89
CA LEU A 230 -5.93 14.00 18.47
C LEU A 230 -6.73 13.00 17.63
N GLU A 231 -6.63 13.04 16.29
CA GLU A 231 -7.21 12.01 15.41
C GLU A 231 -6.64 10.62 15.71
N LEU A 232 -5.32 10.51 15.91
CA LEU A 232 -4.68 9.25 16.30
C LEU A 232 -5.20 8.76 17.67
N VAL A 233 -5.31 9.65 18.65
CA VAL A 233 -5.84 9.34 19.98
C VAL A 233 -7.28 8.87 19.92
N ASP A 234 -8.10 9.45 19.05
CA ASP A 234 -9.49 9.02 18.87
C ASP A 234 -9.59 7.63 18.23
N VAL A 235 -8.72 7.30 17.28
CA VAL A 235 -8.60 5.94 16.73
C VAL A 235 -8.22 4.95 17.84
N VAL A 236 -7.21 5.28 18.65
CA VAL A 236 -6.78 4.45 19.79
C VAL A 236 -7.92 4.31 20.81
N ARG A 237 -8.66 5.38 21.11
CA ARG A 237 -9.83 5.37 22.00
C ARG A 237 -10.96 4.46 21.51
N CYS A 238 -11.26 4.51 20.22
CA CYS A 238 -12.22 3.60 19.61
C CYS A 238 -11.78 2.13 19.77
N THR A 239 -10.49 1.86 19.65
CA THR A 239 -9.92 0.53 19.86
C THR A 239 -10.00 0.09 21.32
N VAL A 240 -9.74 1.00 22.26
CA VAL A 240 -9.85 0.75 23.72
C VAL A 240 -11.30 0.49 24.14
N ASN A 241 -12.25 1.28 23.66
CA ASN A 241 -13.68 1.15 24.00
C ASN A 241 -14.29 -0.16 23.49
N ASN A 242 -13.68 -0.79 22.48
CA ASN A 242 -14.06 -2.12 22.01
C ASN A 242 -13.48 -3.25 22.90
N GLY A 243 -12.89 -2.94 24.06
CA GLY A 243 -12.51 -3.91 25.09
C GLY A 243 -11.16 -4.58 24.91
N HIS A 244 -10.28 -4.05 24.04
CA HIS A 244 -9.07 -4.75 23.64
C HIS A 244 -7.75 -4.00 23.87
N ALA A 245 -7.76 -2.77 24.41
CA ALA A 245 -6.56 -2.01 24.71
C ALA A 245 -6.74 -1.09 25.93
N CYS A 246 -5.66 -0.70 26.58
CA CYS A 246 -5.65 0.22 27.71
C CYS A 246 -4.71 1.40 27.44
N LEU A 247 -5.18 2.63 27.63
CA LEU A 247 -4.35 3.84 27.61
C LEU A 247 -3.73 4.05 28.99
N LYS A 248 -2.39 4.10 29.06
CA LYS A 248 -1.66 4.44 30.28
C LYS A 248 -0.76 5.64 30.06
N PRO A 249 -0.72 6.59 31.02
CA PRO A 249 0.29 7.63 31.01
C PRO A 249 1.68 7.01 31.22
N PRO A 250 2.77 7.66 30.74
CA PRO A 250 4.13 7.21 31.02
C PRO A 250 4.32 7.12 32.54
N ALA A 251 5.00 6.05 32.98
CA ALA A 251 5.39 5.92 34.38
C ALA A 251 6.29 7.13 34.73
N ALA A 252 5.90 7.89 35.75
CA ALA A 252 6.76 8.96 36.25
C ALA A 252 8.11 8.35 36.62
N VAL A 253 9.15 8.77 35.93
CA VAL A 253 10.53 8.44 36.28
C VAL A 253 10.77 9.15 37.63
N ARG A 254 10.94 8.37 38.67
CA ARG A 254 11.37 8.84 40.00
C ARG A 254 12.86 9.12 39.99
#